data_fac64cedf8a39f2c7658639c9ff47bd0
#
_entry.id   fac64cedf8a39f2c7658639c9ff47bd0
#
_cell.length_a   1.000
_cell.length_b   1.000
_cell.length_c   1.000
_cell.angle_alpha   90.00
_cell.angle_beta   90.00
_cell.angle_gamma   90.00
#
_symmetry.space_group_name_H-M   'P 1'
#
loop_
_entity.id
_entity.type
_entity.pdbx_description
1 polymer ?
#
loop_
_entity_poly.entity_id
_entity_poly.type
_entity_poly.pdbx_seq_one_letter_code
_entity_poly.pdbx_strand_id
1 'polypeptide(L)'
;MGYLDYIICAIYLVGILAISVKVTNKKNSITHFLVADRAISPMLGVASLIGTELGLITIMYNAQTGFKSGLAALHIAIIAGIVTFIIGKTGWVVVPLRKLKVLTIPEFYEKRYDKQTRIVGAIILVTAGILNMGLFLKVAALFVATIFNIPAAWIALVMAILIACVLLYTLLGGMTSVITTDFIQFITLTIGLVLFLAFLLHTIPWNTMIQTWVQHNSIQSLNPAHTDSGFGVSYILWMIITAGLVSTAIWPTALSRALVMKSSDAVKKQYIWASIPMMGRFVLPILIGTFCFAYITLNSIPIHTPLTALPIVASHLLPVGALGILVAGLLA
;
A
#
# COMPACT_ATOMS: atom_id res chain seq x y z
N MET A 1 20.00 -5.88 11.74
CA MET A 1 19.01 -6.89 12.20
C MET A 1 19.67 -7.90 13.13
N GLY A 2 19.01 -8.28 14.21
CA GLY A 2 19.44 -9.36 15.10
C GLY A 2 18.86 -10.73 14.69
N TYR A 3 19.36 -11.81 15.30
CA TYR A 3 18.86 -13.17 15.02
C TYR A 3 17.35 -13.33 15.19
N LEU A 4 16.77 -12.65 16.20
CA LEU A 4 15.33 -12.70 16.46
C LEU A 4 14.51 -12.09 15.29
N ASP A 5 15.01 -11.04 14.63
CA ASP A 5 14.33 -10.44 13.49
C ASP A 5 14.24 -11.42 12.32
N TYR A 6 15.33 -12.16 12.03
CA TYR A 6 15.33 -13.21 11.00
C TYR A 6 14.36 -14.34 11.31
N ILE A 7 14.30 -14.76 12.59
CA ILE A 7 13.37 -15.80 13.03
C ILE A 7 11.93 -15.32 12.87
N ILE A 8 11.60 -14.09 13.27
CA ILE A 8 10.24 -13.50 13.10
C ILE A 8 9.87 -13.45 11.62
N CYS A 9 10.75 -12.95 10.76
CA CYS A 9 10.50 -12.91 9.31
C CYS A 9 10.28 -14.31 8.74
N ALA A 10 11.11 -15.28 9.10
CA ALA A 10 10.99 -16.65 8.60
C ALA A 10 9.69 -17.31 9.07
N ILE A 11 9.34 -17.23 10.36
CA ILE A 11 8.09 -17.76 10.90
C ILE A 11 6.88 -17.13 10.21
N TYR A 12 6.92 -15.81 10.01
CA TYR A 12 5.84 -15.09 9.37
C TYR A 12 5.66 -15.52 7.90
N LEU A 13 6.73 -15.56 7.10
CA LEU A 13 6.67 -15.95 5.69
C LEU A 13 6.22 -17.41 5.54
N VAL A 14 6.76 -18.32 6.34
CA VAL A 14 6.33 -19.73 6.36
C VAL A 14 4.87 -19.85 6.78
N GLY A 15 4.44 -19.07 7.79
CA GLY A 15 3.06 -19.03 8.27
C GLY A 15 2.09 -18.55 7.17
N ILE A 16 2.42 -17.47 6.45
CA ILE A 16 1.63 -16.97 5.32
C ILE A 16 1.51 -18.01 4.22
N LEU A 17 2.61 -18.66 3.84
CA LEU A 17 2.59 -19.73 2.83
C LEU A 17 1.73 -20.92 3.28
N ALA A 18 1.87 -21.36 4.53
CA ALA A 18 1.08 -22.46 5.08
C ALA A 18 -0.43 -22.14 5.12
N ILE A 19 -0.79 -20.92 5.51
CA ILE A 19 -2.18 -20.45 5.50
C ILE A 19 -2.70 -20.35 4.07
N SER A 20 -1.91 -19.82 3.14
CA SER A 20 -2.26 -19.73 1.73
C SER A 20 -2.63 -21.10 1.16
N VAL A 21 -1.79 -22.11 1.38
CA VAL A 21 -2.04 -23.50 0.92
C VAL A 21 -3.25 -24.11 1.62
N LYS A 22 -3.42 -23.91 2.94
CA LYS A 22 -4.53 -24.49 3.70
C LYS A 22 -5.89 -23.90 3.32
N VAL A 23 -5.94 -22.60 3.04
CA VAL A 23 -7.18 -21.89 2.68
C VAL A 23 -7.57 -22.10 1.22
N THR A 24 -6.65 -22.60 0.40
CA THR A 24 -6.92 -22.93 -0.99
C THR A 24 -7.94 -24.06 -1.07
N ASN A 25 -9.21 -23.70 -1.30
CA ASN A 25 -10.25 -24.68 -1.61
C ASN A 25 -10.03 -25.23 -3.04
N LYS A 26 -10.00 -26.54 -3.20
CA LYS A 26 -9.84 -27.25 -4.49
C LYS A 26 -11.03 -27.09 -5.46
N LYS A 27 -11.79 -26.00 -5.36
CA LYS A 27 -12.86 -25.69 -6.31
C LYS A 27 -12.25 -25.12 -7.58
N ASN A 28 -12.19 -25.94 -8.62
CA ASN A 28 -11.60 -25.61 -9.93
C ASN A 28 -12.54 -24.71 -10.78
N SER A 29 -13.18 -23.69 -10.22
CA SER A 29 -13.97 -22.76 -11.04
C SER A 29 -13.25 -21.41 -11.19
N ILE A 30 -13.32 -20.85 -12.42
CA ILE A 30 -12.75 -19.52 -12.71
C ILE A 30 -13.38 -18.46 -11.80
N THR A 31 -14.68 -18.57 -11.50
CA THR A 31 -15.37 -17.65 -10.60
C THR A 31 -14.83 -17.74 -9.17
N HIS A 32 -14.55 -18.93 -8.67
CA HIS A 32 -13.92 -19.09 -7.37
C HIS A 32 -12.51 -18.48 -7.34
N PHE A 33 -11.71 -18.74 -8.36
CA PHE A 33 -10.34 -18.27 -8.47
C PHE A 33 -10.26 -16.71 -8.55
N LEU A 34 -11.10 -16.08 -9.39
CA LEU A 34 -11.02 -14.63 -9.65
C LEU A 34 -11.82 -13.77 -8.68
N VAL A 35 -12.98 -14.26 -8.20
CA VAL A 35 -13.91 -13.43 -7.40
C VAL A 35 -14.43 -14.12 -6.13
N ALA A 36 -13.78 -15.18 -5.67
CA ALA A 36 -14.11 -15.90 -4.42
C ALA A 36 -15.62 -16.21 -4.30
N ASP A 37 -16.25 -16.64 -5.40
CA ASP A 37 -17.70 -16.90 -5.53
C ASP A 37 -18.59 -15.72 -5.10
N ARG A 38 -18.04 -14.51 -4.99
CA ARG A 38 -18.70 -13.27 -4.50
C ARG A 38 -19.33 -13.44 -3.10
N ALA A 39 -18.64 -14.12 -2.21
CA ALA A 39 -19.16 -14.47 -0.88
C ALA A 39 -18.56 -13.64 0.26
N ILE A 40 -17.69 -12.66 -0.04
CA ILE A 40 -16.91 -11.93 0.95
C ILE A 40 -17.79 -10.95 1.74
N SER A 41 -17.60 -10.95 3.08
CA SER A 41 -18.27 -10.02 4.00
C SER A 41 -17.66 -8.60 3.93
N PRO A 42 -18.41 -7.54 4.31
CA PRO A 42 -17.88 -6.17 4.29
C PRO A 42 -16.61 -6.00 5.11
N MET A 43 -16.53 -6.57 6.31
CA MET A 43 -15.37 -6.41 7.19
C MET A 43 -14.10 -7.04 6.61
N LEU A 44 -14.20 -8.26 6.10
CA LEU A 44 -13.07 -8.92 5.43
C LEU A 44 -12.71 -8.20 4.13
N GLY A 45 -13.72 -7.67 3.43
CA GLY A 45 -13.52 -6.83 2.26
C GLY A 45 -12.78 -5.52 2.55
N VAL A 46 -13.06 -4.86 3.70
CA VAL A 46 -12.29 -3.68 4.15
C VAL A 46 -10.84 -4.04 4.38
N ALA A 47 -10.59 -5.09 5.15
CA ALA A 47 -9.23 -5.51 5.47
C ALA A 47 -8.43 -5.88 4.23
N SER A 48 -9.04 -6.62 3.28
CA SER A 48 -8.40 -6.94 2.02
C SER A 48 -8.18 -5.71 1.13
N LEU A 49 -9.15 -4.79 1.05
CA LEU A 49 -8.98 -3.55 0.29
C LEU A 49 -7.80 -2.73 0.82
N ILE A 50 -7.74 -2.53 2.14
CA ILE A 50 -6.66 -1.76 2.75
C ILE A 50 -5.33 -2.52 2.69
N GLY A 51 -5.31 -3.83 2.99
CA GLY A 51 -4.11 -4.66 2.95
C GLY A 51 -3.46 -4.68 1.57
N THR A 52 -4.25 -4.90 0.52
CA THR A 52 -3.77 -4.85 -0.87
C THR A 52 -3.17 -3.48 -1.24
N GLU A 53 -3.78 -2.41 -0.74
CA GLU A 53 -3.36 -1.05 -1.03
C GLU A 53 -2.24 -0.54 -0.09
N LEU A 54 -2.03 -1.17 1.06
CA LEU A 54 -0.99 -0.85 2.05
C LEU A 54 0.29 -1.68 1.81
N GLY A 55 0.70 -1.84 0.57
CA GLY A 55 1.92 -2.55 0.23
C GLY A 55 3.19 -1.74 0.52
N LEU A 56 4.33 -2.43 0.50
CA LEU A 56 5.66 -1.86 0.74
C LEU A 56 5.91 -0.57 -0.07
N ILE A 57 5.55 -0.58 -1.35
CA ILE A 57 5.78 0.56 -2.22
C ILE A 57 4.98 1.79 -1.80
N THR A 58 3.72 1.59 -1.39
CA THR A 58 2.87 2.69 -0.89
C THR A 58 3.50 3.32 0.35
N ILE A 59 4.02 2.50 1.25
CA ILE A 59 4.67 2.96 2.48
C ILE A 59 5.96 3.70 2.17
N MET A 60 6.82 3.14 1.33
CA MET A 60 8.10 3.76 0.95
C MET A 60 7.90 5.11 0.26
N TYR A 61 6.99 5.21 -0.72
CA TYR A 61 6.72 6.47 -1.42
C TYR A 61 6.01 7.51 -0.54
N ASN A 62 5.08 7.11 0.32
CA ASN A 62 4.44 8.05 1.23
C ASN A 62 5.40 8.53 2.33
N ALA A 63 6.30 7.66 2.82
CA ALA A 63 7.38 8.08 3.70
C ALA A 63 8.35 9.03 2.99
N GLN A 64 8.72 8.75 1.74
CA GLN A 64 9.51 9.68 0.93
C GLN A 64 8.79 11.03 0.76
N THR A 65 7.48 11.02 0.55
CA THR A 65 6.69 12.25 0.41
C THR A 65 6.67 13.03 1.73
N GLY A 66 6.47 12.36 2.87
CA GLY A 66 6.61 12.95 4.19
C GLY A 66 8.01 13.50 4.46
N PHE A 67 9.05 12.80 4.04
CA PHE A 67 10.44 13.24 4.13
C PHE A 67 10.72 14.53 3.34
N LYS A 68 10.12 14.67 2.15
CA LYS A 68 10.34 15.81 1.25
C LYS A 68 9.44 17.01 1.53
N SER A 69 8.21 16.77 1.95
CA SER A 69 7.15 17.79 2.04
C SER A 69 6.54 17.90 3.43
N GLY A 70 7.05 17.16 4.41
CA GLY A 70 6.62 17.24 5.80
C GLY A 70 5.13 17.01 5.98
N LEU A 71 4.55 17.76 6.93
CA LEU A 71 3.15 17.65 7.30
C LEU A 71 2.19 18.14 6.20
N ALA A 72 2.67 18.96 5.25
CA ALA A 72 1.85 19.36 4.11
C ALA A 72 1.33 18.15 3.33
N ALA A 73 2.09 17.06 3.27
CA ALA A 73 1.69 15.82 2.59
C ALA A 73 0.43 15.15 3.18
N LEU A 74 0.03 15.49 4.41
CA LEU A 74 -1.15 14.91 5.06
C LEU A 74 -2.47 15.21 4.34
N HIS A 75 -2.53 16.26 3.50
CA HIS A 75 -3.72 16.52 2.67
C HIS A 75 -4.06 15.32 1.75
N ILE A 76 -3.06 14.54 1.32
CA ILE A 76 -3.25 13.32 0.52
C ILE A 76 -4.12 12.31 1.28
N ALA A 77 -3.82 12.11 2.57
CA ALA A 77 -4.57 11.22 3.44
C ALA A 77 -6.04 11.66 3.59
N ILE A 78 -6.24 12.96 3.84
CA ILE A 78 -7.58 13.54 4.02
C ILE A 78 -8.41 13.36 2.74
N ILE A 79 -7.84 13.69 1.58
CA ILE A 79 -8.49 13.52 0.27
C ILE A 79 -8.85 12.04 0.05
N ALA A 80 -7.92 11.11 0.28
CA ALA A 80 -8.14 9.70 0.09
C ALA A 80 -9.30 9.16 0.96
N GLY A 81 -9.38 9.56 2.23
CA GLY A 81 -10.47 9.17 3.12
C GLY A 81 -11.83 9.73 2.69
N ILE A 82 -11.88 11.04 2.40
CA ILE A 82 -13.12 11.72 1.98
C ILE A 82 -13.65 11.10 0.68
N VAL A 83 -12.79 10.90 -0.32
CA VAL A 83 -13.19 10.34 -1.61
C VAL A 83 -13.66 8.89 -1.45
N THR A 84 -12.96 8.07 -0.67
CA THR A 84 -13.39 6.71 -0.37
C THR A 84 -14.77 6.68 0.28
N PHE A 85 -15.05 7.60 1.22
CA PHE A 85 -16.36 7.77 1.84
C PHE A 85 -17.44 8.17 0.82
N ILE A 86 -17.16 9.13 -0.05
CA ILE A 86 -18.08 9.59 -1.11
C ILE A 86 -18.43 8.43 -2.05
N ILE A 87 -17.44 7.66 -2.51
CA ILE A 87 -17.67 6.49 -3.36
C ILE A 87 -18.51 5.44 -2.63
N GLY A 88 -18.26 5.20 -1.35
CA GLY A 88 -19.06 4.30 -0.52
C GLY A 88 -20.52 4.77 -0.39
N LYS A 89 -20.76 6.05 -0.14
CA LYS A 89 -22.10 6.63 -0.01
C LYS A 89 -22.88 6.58 -1.33
N THR A 90 -22.25 7.02 -2.41
CA THR A 90 -22.90 7.09 -3.73
C THR A 90 -22.96 5.73 -4.42
N GLY A 91 -21.96 4.85 -4.20
CA GLY A 91 -21.75 3.62 -4.96
C GLY A 91 -21.31 3.89 -6.40
N TRP A 92 -20.83 5.12 -6.69
CA TRP A 92 -20.43 5.54 -8.02
C TRP A 92 -19.39 4.56 -8.61
N VAL A 93 -19.57 4.16 -9.84
CA VAL A 93 -18.79 3.16 -10.60
C VAL A 93 -18.80 1.76 -9.97
N VAL A 94 -18.45 1.60 -8.69
CA VAL A 94 -18.24 0.29 -8.05
C VAL A 94 -19.50 -0.54 -7.93
N VAL A 95 -20.65 0.09 -7.65
CA VAL A 95 -21.95 -0.62 -7.55
C VAL A 95 -22.49 -1.03 -8.93
N PRO A 96 -22.53 -0.18 -9.97
CA PRO A 96 -22.85 -0.60 -11.31
C PRO A 96 -22.01 -1.77 -11.82
N LEU A 97 -20.69 -1.72 -11.66
CA LEU A 97 -19.79 -2.81 -12.07
C LEU A 97 -20.08 -4.11 -11.30
N ARG A 98 -20.35 -4.02 -10.00
CA ARG A 98 -20.71 -5.19 -9.19
C ARG A 98 -22.05 -5.79 -9.64
N LYS A 99 -23.05 -4.97 -10.02
CA LYS A 99 -24.36 -5.42 -10.52
C LYS A 99 -24.24 -6.17 -11.86
N LEU A 100 -23.34 -5.73 -12.73
CA LEU A 100 -23.08 -6.39 -14.01
C LEU A 100 -22.43 -7.77 -13.87
N LYS A 101 -22.01 -8.15 -12.67
CA LYS A 101 -21.37 -9.43 -12.36
C LYS A 101 -20.17 -9.74 -13.26
N VAL A 102 -19.47 -8.71 -13.73
CA VAL A 102 -18.22 -8.88 -14.49
C VAL A 102 -17.14 -9.47 -13.62
N LEU A 103 -16.22 -10.22 -14.23
CA LEU A 103 -15.04 -10.78 -13.55
C LEU A 103 -13.84 -9.85 -13.65
N THR A 104 -13.78 -9.06 -14.74
CA THR A 104 -12.66 -8.16 -15.04
C THR A 104 -13.17 -6.85 -15.68
N ILE A 105 -12.34 -5.80 -15.62
CA ILE A 105 -12.64 -4.53 -16.30
C ILE A 105 -12.77 -4.70 -17.82
N PRO A 106 -11.90 -5.46 -18.52
CA PRO A 106 -12.08 -5.71 -19.95
C PRO A 106 -13.41 -6.39 -20.31
N GLU A 107 -13.94 -7.28 -19.47
CA GLU A 107 -15.27 -7.86 -19.68
C GLU A 107 -16.37 -6.81 -19.62
N PHE A 108 -16.24 -5.79 -18.76
CA PHE A 108 -17.17 -4.66 -18.76
C PHE A 108 -17.14 -3.89 -20.10
N TYR A 109 -15.95 -3.68 -20.67
CA TYR A 109 -15.83 -3.01 -21.98
C TYR A 109 -16.53 -3.80 -23.07
N GLU A 110 -16.41 -5.15 -23.09
CA GLU A 110 -17.14 -5.99 -24.05
C GLU A 110 -18.66 -5.86 -23.92
N LYS A 111 -19.17 -5.89 -22.67
CA LYS A 111 -20.61 -5.77 -22.41
C LYS A 111 -21.17 -4.39 -22.74
N ARG A 112 -20.36 -3.35 -22.66
CA ARG A 112 -20.78 -1.96 -22.88
C ARG A 112 -20.59 -1.52 -24.33
N TYR A 113 -19.56 -2.02 -24.99
CA TYR A 113 -19.14 -1.62 -26.33
C TYR A 113 -19.08 -2.84 -27.23
N ASP A 114 -17.88 -3.44 -27.40
CA ASP A 114 -17.64 -4.57 -28.27
C ASP A 114 -16.39 -5.38 -27.86
N LYS A 115 -16.14 -6.49 -28.61
CA LYS A 115 -15.01 -7.37 -28.39
C LYS A 115 -13.66 -6.69 -28.68
N GLN A 116 -13.61 -5.77 -29.64
CA GLN A 116 -12.36 -5.07 -29.99
C GLN A 116 -11.94 -4.15 -28.87
N THR A 117 -12.89 -3.37 -28.31
CA THR A 117 -12.67 -2.52 -27.13
C THR A 117 -12.20 -3.34 -25.92
N ARG A 118 -12.74 -4.55 -25.70
CA ARG A 118 -12.24 -5.48 -24.68
C ARG A 118 -10.77 -5.82 -24.89
N ILE A 119 -10.38 -6.18 -26.12
CA ILE A 119 -8.99 -6.60 -26.42
C ILE A 119 -8.03 -5.43 -26.22
N VAL A 120 -8.34 -4.25 -26.76
CA VAL A 120 -7.50 -3.05 -26.59
C VAL A 120 -7.38 -2.67 -25.12
N GLY A 121 -8.50 -2.63 -24.40
CA GLY A 121 -8.50 -2.33 -22.96
C GLY A 121 -7.70 -3.37 -22.14
N ALA A 122 -7.77 -4.65 -22.50
CA ALA A 122 -6.99 -5.71 -21.86
C ALA A 122 -5.48 -5.52 -22.10
N ILE A 123 -5.07 -5.22 -23.34
CA ILE A 123 -3.65 -4.97 -23.67
C ILE A 123 -3.11 -3.78 -22.87
N ILE A 124 -3.85 -2.66 -22.82
CA ILE A 124 -3.45 -1.47 -22.06
C ILE A 124 -3.30 -1.79 -20.58
N LEU A 125 -4.29 -2.47 -19.97
CA LEU A 125 -4.25 -2.82 -18.56
C LEU A 125 -3.13 -3.80 -18.21
N VAL A 126 -2.87 -4.80 -19.06
CA VAL A 126 -1.78 -5.76 -18.86
C VAL A 126 -0.43 -5.06 -18.97
N THR A 127 -0.23 -4.21 -19.98
CA THR A 127 1.02 -3.45 -20.15
C THR A 127 1.26 -2.52 -18.97
N ALA A 128 0.23 -1.76 -18.55
CA ALA A 128 0.33 -0.90 -17.38
C ALA A 128 0.61 -1.71 -16.09
N GLY A 129 -0.02 -2.87 -15.94
CA GLY A 129 0.21 -3.78 -14.83
C GLY A 129 1.65 -4.31 -14.76
N ILE A 130 2.23 -4.72 -15.88
CA ILE A 130 3.62 -5.19 -15.97
C ILE A 130 4.60 -4.08 -15.58
N LEU A 131 4.41 -2.86 -16.13
CA LEU A 131 5.26 -1.72 -15.81
C LEU A 131 5.16 -1.34 -14.32
N ASN A 132 3.95 -1.31 -13.78
CA ASN A 132 3.71 -1.03 -12.37
C ASN A 132 4.35 -2.09 -11.46
N MET A 133 4.23 -3.39 -11.82
CA MET A 133 4.86 -4.49 -11.08
C MET A 133 6.39 -4.36 -11.08
N GLY A 134 6.99 -3.94 -12.20
CA GLY A 134 8.43 -3.70 -12.29
C GLY A 134 8.90 -2.61 -11.31
N LEU A 135 8.14 -1.52 -11.17
CA LEU A 135 8.41 -0.46 -10.18
C LEU A 135 8.28 -1.00 -8.75
N PHE A 136 7.24 -1.76 -8.46
CA PHE A 136 7.01 -2.38 -7.15
C PHE A 136 8.17 -3.28 -6.75
N LEU A 137 8.60 -4.12 -7.68
CA LEU A 137 9.67 -5.06 -7.46
C LEU A 137 11.01 -4.35 -7.21
N LYS A 138 11.30 -3.26 -7.93
CA LYS A 138 12.51 -2.46 -7.74
C LYS A 138 12.54 -1.81 -6.36
N VAL A 139 11.42 -1.22 -5.89
CA VAL A 139 11.35 -0.60 -4.56
C VAL A 139 11.44 -1.63 -3.46
N ALA A 140 10.80 -2.79 -3.63
CA ALA A 140 10.91 -3.91 -2.68
C ALA A 140 12.34 -4.44 -2.59
N ALA A 141 13.02 -4.61 -3.72
CA ALA A 141 14.41 -5.03 -3.74
C ALA A 141 15.35 -4.00 -3.10
N LEU A 142 15.09 -2.70 -3.31
CA LEU A 142 15.85 -1.63 -2.67
C LEU A 142 15.65 -1.62 -1.15
N PHE A 143 14.43 -1.83 -0.67
CA PHE A 143 14.14 -1.97 0.76
C PHE A 143 14.91 -3.15 1.37
N VAL A 144 14.80 -4.33 0.75
CA VAL A 144 15.52 -5.55 1.17
C VAL A 144 17.03 -5.30 1.17
N ALA A 145 17.57 -4.76 0.08
CA ALA A 145 19.00 -4.48 -0.02
C ALA A 145 19.48 -3.52 1.07
N THR A 146 18.69 -2.49 1.39
CA THR A 146 19.04 -1.53 2.45
C THR A 146 18.99 -2.17 3.84
N ILE A 147 17.96 -2.93 4.17
CA ILE A 147 17.80 -3.58 5.49
C ILE A 147 18.87 -4.67 5.73
N PHE A 148 19.18 -5.45 4.69
CA PHE A 148 20.10 -6.59 4.79
C PHE A 148 21.53 -6.25 4.37
N ASN A 149 21.83 -4.97 4.06
CA ASN A 149 23.13 -4.50 3.56
C ASN A 149 23.61 -5.28 2.32
N ILE A 150 22.71 -5.60 1.40
CA ILE A 150 23.04 -6.32 0.17
C ILE A 150 23.67 -5.33 -0.84
N PRO A 151 24.83 -5.65 -1.43
CA PRO A 151 25.43 -4.80 -2.46
C PRO A 151 24.52 -4.57 -3.66
N ALA A 152 24.61 -3.38 -4.27
CA ALA A 152 23.76 -2.98 -5.41
C ALA A 152 23.84 -3.96 -6.60
N ALA A 153 24.99 -4.63 -6.79
CA ALA A 153 25.16 -5.64 -7.84
C ALA A 153 24.15 -6.82 -7.76
N TRP A 154 23.61 -7.11 -6.56
CA TRP A 154 22.70 -8.23 -6.35
C TRP A 154 21.21 -7.84 -6.40
N ILE A 155 20.88 -6.57 -6.62
CA ILE A 155 19.48 -6.09 -6.66
C ILE A 155 18.65 -6.88 -7.69
N ALA A 156 19.20 -7.17 -8.87
CA ALA A 156 18.50 -7.96 -9.89
C ALA A 156 18.16 -9.38 -9.42
N LEU A 157 19.06 -10.02 -8.68
CA LEU A 157 18.81 -11.34 -8.08
C LEU A 157 17.73 -11.26 -6.99
N VAL A 158 17.79 -10.24 -6.14
CA VAL A 158 16.73 -10.01 -5.12
C VAL A 158 15.37 -9.83 -5.80
N MET A 159 15.30 -9.04 -6.87
CA MET A 159 14.07 -8.89 -7.67
C MET A 159 13.57 -10.23 -8.21
N ALA A 160 14.46 -11.06 -8.77
CA ALA A 160 14.10 -12.36 -9.31
C ALA A 160 13.55 -13.32 -8.23
N ILE A 161 14.15 -13.32 -7.04
CA ILE A 161 13.68 -14.13 -5.91
C ILE A 161 12.31 -13.64 -5.43
N LEU A 162 12.13 -12.33 -5.25
CA LEU A 162 10.87 -11.75 -4.79
C LEU A 162 9.71 -12.07 -5.76
N ILE A 163 9.91 -11.89 -7.08
CA ILE A 163 8.86 -12.19 -8.05
C ILE A 163 8.56 -13.69 -8.10
N ALA A 164 9.56 -14.55 -7.98
CA ALA A 164 9.34 -16.00 -7.94
C ALA A 164 8.49 -16.41 -6.71
N CYS A 165 8.78 -15.86 -5.54
CA CYS A 165 7.99 -16.09 -4.33
C CYS A 165 6.53 -15.63 -4.50
N VAL A 166 6.32 -14.42 -5.01
CA VAL A 166 4.98 -13.86 -5.25
C VAL A 166 4.19 -14.72 -6.24
N LEU A 167 4.80 -15.11 -7.34
CA LEU A 167 4.16 -15.97 -8.34
C LEU A 167 3.77 -17.33 -7.76
N LEU A 168 4.63 -17.95 -6.99
CA LEU A 168 4.35 -19.25 -6.38
C LEU A 168 3.10 -19.23 -5.51
N TYR A 169 3.01 -18.31 -4.54
CA TYR A 169 1.85 -18.31 -3.64
C TYR A 169 0.57 -17.82 -4.33
N THR A 170 0.67 -16.89 -5.29
CA THR A 170 -0.49 -16.37 -6.01
C THR A 170 -1.13 -17.42 -6.92
N LEU A 171 -0.30 -18.17 -7.68
CA LEU A 171 -0.78 -19.22 -8.57
C LEU A 171 -1.42 -20.39 -7.78
N LEU A 172 -0.92 -20.68 -6.58
CA LEU A 172 -1.44 -21.77 -5.77
C LEU A 172 -2.74 -21.39 -5.04
N GLY A 173 -2.92 -20.11 -4.64
CA GLY A 173 -3.92 -19.73 -3.65
C GLY A 173 -5.24 -19.16 -4.17
N GLY A 174 -5.27 -18.50 -5.32
CA GLY A 174 -6.44 -17.78 -5.82
C GLY A 174 -6.92 -16.64 -4.91
N MET A 175 -8.07 -16.04 -5.23
CA MET A 175 -8.58 -14.83 -4.56
C MET A 175 -8.87 -15.01 -3.06
N THR A 176 -9.38 -16.18 -2.65
CA THR A 176 -9.70 -16.43 -1.23
C THR A 176 -8.45 -16.46 -0.36
N SER A 177 -7.38 -17.07 -0.86
CA SER A 177 -6.08 -17.08 -0.19
C SER A 177 -5.51 -15.68 -0.07
N VAL A 178 -5.51 -14.92 -1.18
CA VAL A 178 -5.01 -13.53 -1.20
C VAL A 178 -5.76 -12.66 -0.18
N ILE A 179 -7.10 -12.73 -0.12
CA ILE A 179 -7.89 -11.95 0.85
C ILE A 179 -7.53 -12.31 2.30
N THR A 180 -7.27 -13.58 2.57
CA THR A 180 -6.92 -14.04 3.94
C THR A 180 -5.51 -13.58 4.33
N THR A 181 -4.55 -13.68 3.40
CA THR A 181 -3.18 -13.21 3.64
C THR A 181 -3.12 -11.68 3.75
N ASP A 182 -3.86 -10.93 2.90
CA ASP A 182 -4.01 -9.47 3.01
C ASP A 182 -4.48 -9.04 4.42
N PHE A 183 -5.42 -9.79 5.02
CA PHE A 183 -5.91 -9.50 6.37
C PHE A 183 -4.80 -9.61 7.42
N ILE A 184 -4.04 -10.69 7.39
CA ILE A 184 -2.93 -10.93 8.32
C ILE A 184 -1.83 -9.88 8.11
N GLN A 185 -1.49 -9.62 6.87
CA GLN A 185 -0.49 -8.62 6.49
C GLN A 185 -0.90 -7.22 6.95
N PHE A 186 -2.16 -6.83 6.75
CA PHE A 186 -2.69 -5.55 7.20
C PHE A 186 -2.50 -5.35 8.72
N ILE A 187 -2.81 -6.37 9.53
CA ILE A 187 -2.63 -6.29 10.98
C ILE A 187 -1.15 -6.19 11.35
N THR A 188 -0.32 -7.11 10.84
CA THR A 188 1.11 -7.15 11.17
C THR A 188 1.81 -5.85 10.77
N LEU A 189 1.52 -5.36 9.56
CA LEU A 189 2.10 -4.13 9.05
C LEU A 189 1.65 -2.91 9.84
N THR A 190 0.37 -2.83 10.20
CA THR A 190 -0.15 -1.72 11.02
C THR A 190 0.55 -1.70 12.38
N ILE A 191 0.72 -2.86 13.03
CA ILE A 191 1.46 -2.96 14.30
C ILE A 191 2.90 -2.49 14.10
N GLY A 192 3.60 -2.96 13.07
CA GLY A 192 4.98 -2.57 12.77
C GLY A 192 5.14 -1.06 12.56
N LEU A 193 4.24 -0.44 11.78
CA LEU A 193 4.26 1.02 11.52
C LEU A 193 3.93 1.84 12.77
N VAL A 194 2.94 1.41 13.56
CA VAL A 194 2.58 2.10 14.82
C VAL A 194 3.72 2.00 15.83
N LEU A 195 4.34 0.84 15.98
CA LEU A 195 5.53 0.69 16.82
C LEU A 195 6.66 1.60 16.33
N PHE A 196 6.94 1.63 15.04
CA PHE A 196 8.00 2.49 14.50
C PHE A 196 7.72 3.97 14.76
N LEU A 197 6.49 4.43 14.53
CA LEU A 197 6.10 5.79 14.85
C LEU A 197 6.22 6.09 16.36
N ALA A 198 5.83 5.15 17.22
CA ALA A 198 5.96 5.30 18.66
C ALA A 198 7.43 5.47 19.11
N PHE A 199 8.36 4.67 18.55
CA PHE A 199 9.79 4.83 18.80
C PHE A 199 10.34 6.16 18.29
N LEU A 200 9.89 6.62 17.10
CA LEU A 200 10.26 7.94 16.57
C LEU A 200 9.77 9.07 17.50
N LEU A 201 8.51 9.03 17.94
CA LEU A 201 7.94 10.03 18.86
C LEU A 201 8.62 10.03 20.23
N HIS A 202 9.06 8.86 20.71
CA HIS A 202 9.84 8.77 21.96
C HIS A 202 11.23 9.37 21.81
N THR A 203 11.87 9.17 20.67
CA THR A 203 13.24 9.64 20.43
C THR A 203 13.29 11.10 20.05
N ILE A 204 12.32 11.58 19.27
CA ILE A 204 12.25 12.97 18.79
C ILE A 204 10.90 13.54 19.23
N PRO A 205 10.89 14.48 20.21
CA PRO A 205 9.68 15.20 20.58
C PRO A 205 9.07 15.92 19.37
N TRP A 206 7.75 16.00 19.34
CA TRP A 206 6.98 16.66 18.26
C TRP A 206 7.50 18.06 17.94
N ASN A 207 7.74 18.88 18.98
CA ASN A 207 8.26 20.24 18.80
C ASN A 207 9.64 20.25 18.15
N THR A 208 10.52 19.32 18.51
CA THR A 208 11.87 19.20 17.92
C THR A 208 11.76 18.87 16.44
N MET A 209 10.86 17.96 16.07
CA MET A 209 10.62 17.64 14.66
C MET A 209 10.17 18.86 13.87
N ILE A 210 9.19 19.61 14.38
CA ILE A 210 8.70 20.85 13.73
C ILE A 210 9.81 21.90 13.62
N GLN A 211 10.58 22.13 14.69
CA GLN A 211 11.68 23.09 14.68
C GLN A 211 12.75 22.70 13.66
N THR A 212 13.16 21.42 13.63
CA THR A 212 14.12 20.91 12.65
C THR A 212 13.60 21.09 11.23
N TRP A 213 12.31 20.83 11.00
CA TRP A 213 11.69 21.05 9.71
C TRP A 213 11.76 22.52 9.27
N VAL A 214 11.32 23.45 10.13
CA VAL A 214 11.25 24.88 9.81
C VAL A 214 12.65 25.52 9.68
N GLN A 215 13.66 24.99 10.36
CA GLN A 215 15.05 25.45 10.21
C GLN A 215 15.65 25.13 8.84
N HIS A 216 15.23 24.02 8.21
CA HIS A 216 15.77 23.57 6.92
C HIS A 216 14.84 23.86 5.74
N ASN A 217 13.57 24.19 6.03
CA ASN A 217 12.55 24.50 5.04
C ASN A 217 11.81 25.76 5.46
N SER A 218 11.11 26.43 4.53
CA SER A 218 10.29 27.59 4.88
C SER A 218 9.07 27.15 5.71
N ILE A 219 8.58 28.01 6.60
CA ILE A 219 7.32 27.74 7.34
C ILE A 219 6.13 27.59 6.40
N GLN A 220 6.17 28.22 5.23
CA GLN A 220 5.15 28.12 4.19
C GLN A 220 5.09 26.71 3.58
N SER A 221 6.19 25.94 3.68
CA SER A 221 6.22 24.54 3.24
C SER A 221 5.28 23.62 4.01
N LEU A 222 4.79 24.04 5.17
CA LEU A 222 3.78 23.31 5.93
C LEU A 222 2.35 23.47 5.37
N ASN A 223 2.15 24.46 4.49
CA ASN A 223 0.86 24.69 3.85
C ASN A 223 0.80 23.97 2.49
N PRO A 224 -0.05 22.95 2.31
CA PRO A 224 -0.12 22.20 1.04
C PRO A 224 -0.60 23.05 -0.14
N ALA A 225 -1.28 24.17 0.10
CA ALA A 225 -1.72 25.09 -0.96
C ALA A 225 -0.57 25.99 -1.46
N HIS A 226 0.54 26.10 -0.72
CA HIS A 226 1.69 26.87 -1.11
C HIS A 226 2.69 26.03 -1.92
N THR A 227 3.30 26.61 -2.97
CA THR A 227 4.24 25.90 -3.85
C THR A 227 5.51 25.38 -3.15
N ASP A 228 5.94 26.07 -2.07
CA ASP A 228 7.10 25.67 -1.25
C ASP A 228 6.91 24.29 -0.59
N SER A 229 5.67 23.84 -0.44
CA SER A 229 5.37 22.48 0.05
C SER A 229 5.70 21.37 -0.96
N GLY A 230 5.98 21.73 -2.19
CA GLY A 230 6.11 20.81 -3.32
C GLY A 230 4.78 20.44 -3.98
N PHE A 231 3.66 21.09 -3.57
CA PHE A 231 2.31 20.83 -4.09
C PHE A 231 1.69 22.08 -4.71
N GLY A 232 0.80 22.78 -4.03
CA GLY A 232 0.05 23.92 -4.53
C GLY A 232 -1.39 23.57 -4.87
N VAL A 233 -2.23 24.60 -5.05
CA VAL A 233 -3.67 24.44 -5.28
C VAL A 233 -3.99 23.60 -6.50
N SER A 234 -3.28 23.79 -7.62
CA SER A 234 -3.48 23.02 -8.85
C SER A 234 -3.21 21.53 -8.66
N TYR A 235 -2.16 21.19 -7.90
CA TYR A 235 -1.86 19.81 -7.55
C TYR A 235 -2.97 19.17 -6.69
N ILE A 236 -3.47 19.89 -5.68
CA ILE A 236 -4.56 19.43 -4.82
C ILE A 236 -5.82 19.14 -5.64
N LEU A 237 -6.19 20.05 -6.55
CA LEU A 237 -7.34 19.84 -7.43
C LEU A 237 -7.16 18.65 -8.38
N TRP A 238 -5.98 18.53 -8.98
CA TRP A 238 -5.63 17.37 -9.80
C TRP A 238 -5.69 16.08 -8.98
N MET A 239 -5.18 16.10 -7.75
CA MET A 239 -5.17 14.95 -6.84
C MET A 239 -6.60 14.50 -6.47
N ILE A 240 -7.53 15.43 -6.22
CA ILE A 240 -8.93 15.10 -5.93
C ILE A 240 -9.57 14.36 -7.10
N ILE A 241 -9.39 14.86 -8.32
CA ILE A 241 -10.03 14.31 -9.52
C ILE A 241 -9.38 12.99 -9.94
N THR A 242 -8.06 12.96 -10.11
CA THR A 242 -7.35 11.83 -10.72
C THR A 242 -7.03 10.73 -9.70
N ALA A 243 -6.17 11.00 -8.74
CA ALA A 243 -5.74 10.02 -7.75
C ALA A 243 -6.85 9.72 -6.74
N GLY A 244 -7.69 10.72 -6.41
CA GLY A 244 -8.84 10.53 -5.54
C GLY A 244 -9.97 9.77 -6.24
N LEU A 245 -10.81 10.46 -6.99
CA LEU A 245 -12.05 9.89 -7.54
C LEU A 245 -11.79 8.75 -8.52
N VAL A 246 -10.92 8.98 -9.52
CA VAL A 246 -10.70 8.00 -10.59
C VAL A 246 -9.98 6.77 -10.03
N SER A 247 -8.85 6.94 -9.36
CA SER A 247 -8.06 5.83 -8.84
C SER A 247 -8.85 4.99 -7.83
N THR A 248 -9.50 5.60 -6.85
CA THR A 248 -10.24 4.86 -5.82
C THR A 248 -11.42 4.06 -6.40
N ALA A 249 -12.06 4.54 -7.48
CA ALA A 249 -13.21 3.89 -8.07
C ALA A 249 -12.87 2.80 -9.10
N ILE A 250 -11.78 2.96 -9.88
CA ILE A 250 -11.50 2.11 -11.04
C ILE A 250 -10.12 1.45 -11.03
N TRP A 251 -9.28 1.72 -10.02
CA TRP A 251 -7.98 1.05 -9.92
C TRP A 251 -8.19 -0.48 -9.86
N PRO A 252 -7.52 -1.27 -10.73
CA PRO A 252 -7.84 -2.69 -10.88
C PRO A 252 -7.79 -3.50 -9.60
N THR A 253 -6.83 -3.24 -8.70
CA THR A 253 -6.71 -3.95 -7.42
C THR A 253 -7.88 -3.60 -6.48
N ALA A 254 -8.21 -2.32 -6.31
CA ALA A 254 -9.33 -1.87 -5.49
C ALA A 254 -10.66 -2.38 -6.04
N LEU A 255 -10.87 -2.28 -7.36
CA LEU A 255 -12.09 -2.76 -7.99
C LEU A 255 -12.27 -4.27 -7.85
N SER A 256 -11.20 -5.06 -7.98
CA SER A 256 -11.29 -6.51 -7.77
C SER A 256 -11.82 -6.86 -6.36
N ARG A 257 -11.46 -6.06 -5.34
CA ARG A 257 -11.98 -6.21 -3.96
C ARG A 257 -13.45 -5.80 -3.82
N ALA A 258 -13.96 -4.92 -4.69
CA ALA A 258 -15.39 -4.62 -4.76
C ALA A 258 -16.19 -5.73 -5.45
N LEU A 259 -15.64 -6.36 -6.48
CA LEU A 259 -16.32 -7.41 -7.25
C LEU A 259 -16.52 -8.71 -6.46
N VAL A 260 -15.69 -8.99 -5.45
CA VAL A 260 -15.82 -10.20 -4.59
C VAL A 260 -16.91 -10.06 -3.52
N MET A 261 -17.47 -8.88 -3.31
CA MET A 261 -18.46 -8.63 -2.26
C MET A 261 -19.78 -9.33 -2.54
N LYS A 262 -20.47 -9.78 -1.48
CA LYS A 262 -21.72 -10.54 -1.58
C LYS A 262 -22.90 -9.76 -2.17
N SER A 263 -22.94 -8.44 -2.03
CA SER A 263 -24.03 -7.58 -2.54
C SER A 263 -23.55 -6.15 -2.81
N SER A 264 -24.40 -5.37 -3.51
CA SER A 264 -24.15 -3.94 -3.73
C SER A 264 -24.08 -3.13 -2.43
N ASP A 265 -24.92 -3.47 -1.44
CA ASP A 265 -24.88 -2.83 -0.12
C ASP A 265 -23.62 -3.19 0.64
N ALA A 266 -23.11 -4.43 0.47
CA ALA A 266 -21.83 -4.83 1.03
C ALA A 266 -20.68 -4.02 0.43
N VAL A 267 -20.69 -3.72 -0.88
CA VAL A 267 -19.71 -2.83 -1.52
C VAL A 267 -19.76 -1.43 -0.92
N LYS A 268 -20.95 -0.83 -0.78
CA LYS A 268 -21.10 0.49 -0.16
C LYS A 268 -20.54 0.52 1.26
N LYS A 269 -20.91 -0.47 2.09
CA LYS A 269 -20.41 -0.61 3.46
C LYS A 269 -18.90 -0.79 3.50
N GLN A 270 -18.33 -1.60 2.59
CA GLN A 270 -16.89 -1.78 2.45
C GLN A 270 -16.17 -0.44 2.28
N TYR A 271 -16.57 0.39 1.33
CA TYR A 271 -15.95 1.68 1.06
C TYR A 271 -16.17 2.69 2.19
N ILE A 272 -17.38 2.76 2.78
CA ILE A 272 -17.67 3.63 3.92
C ILE A 272 -16.75 3.27 5.11
N TRP A 273 -16.66 1.99 5.45
CA TRP A 273 -15.83 1.54 6.58
C TRP A 273 -14.34 1.60 6.27
N ALA A 274 -13.95 1.48 5.01
CA ALA A 274 -12.56 1.63 4.58
C ALA A 274 -12.06 3.07 4.59
N SER A 275 -12.93 4.08 4.66
CA SER A 275 -12.53 5.50 4.55
C SER A 275 -11.54 5.93 5.63
N ILE A 276 -11.75 5.53 6.89
CA ILE A 276 -10.83 5.84 7.99
C ILE A 276 -9.52 5.07 7.87
N PRO A 277 -9.49 3.73 7.73
CA PRO A 277 -8.25 3.01 7.48
C PRO A 277 -7.52 3.49 6.23
N MET A 278 -8.24 3.95 5.18
CA MET A 278 -7.64 4.54 3.98
C MET A 278 -6.88 5.84 4.30
N MET A 279 -7.37 6.68 5.21
CA MET A 279 -6.59 7.82 5.72
C MET A 279 -5.34 7.33 6.46
N GLY A 280 -5.49 6.36 7.36
CA GLY A 280 -4.40 5.80 8.17
C GLY A 280 -3.25 5.26 7.34
N ARG A 281 -3.55 4.62 6.19
CA ARG A 281 -2.53 4.09 5.28
C ARG A 281 -1.60 5.16 4.69
N PHE A 282 -2.05 6.41 4.61
CA PHE A 282 -1.24 7.56 4.18
C PHE A 282 -0.64 8.31 5.37
N VAL A 283 -1.44 8.55 6.42
CA VAL A 283 -0.99 9.29 7.60
C VAL A 283 0.23 8.67 8.24
N LEU A 284 0.20 7.34 8.51
CA LEU A 284 1.30 6.67 9.20
C LEU A 284 2.63 6.80 8.46
N PRO A 285 2.76 6.40 7.18
CA PRO A 285 4.05 6.51 6.50
C PRO A 285 4.47 7.96 6.24
N ILE A 286 3.54 8.91 6.02
CA ILE A 286 3.89 10.32 5.86
C ILE A 286 4.48 10.88 7.15
N LEU A 287 3.87 10.62 8.31
CA LEU A 287 4.41 11.03 9.60
C LEU A 287 5.78 10.37 9.85
N ILE A 288 5.90 9.07 9.64
CA ILE A 288 7.18 8.36 9.75
C ILE A 288 8.24 9.03 8.87
N GLY A 289 7.92 9.36 7.64
CA GLY A 289 8.84 10.04 6.72
C GLY A 289 9.28 11.41 7.21
N THR A 290 8.34 12.20 7.75
CA THR A 290 8.65 13.52 8.33
C THR A 290 9.56 13.40 9.55
N PHE A 291 9.31 12.41 10.42
CA PHE A 291 10.21 12.12 11.55
C PHE A 291 11.55 11.55 11.11
N CYS A 292 11.59 10.74 10.03
CA CYS A 292 12.86 10.27 9.45
C CYS A 292 13.71 11.45 8.94
N PHE A 293 13.10 12.49 8.36
CA PHE A 293 13.81 13.71 7.98
C PHE A 293 14.50 14.34 9.21
N ALA A 294 13.73 14.54 10.28
CA ALA A 294 14.29 15.12 11.52
C ALA A 294 15.39 14.24 12.12
N TYR A 295 15.19 12.92 12.18
CA TYR A 295 16.16 11.98 12.72
C TYR A 295 17.47 12.00 11.92
N ILE A 296 17.41 11.95 10.61
CA ILE A 296 18.56 11.97 9.71
C ILE A 296 19.31 13.29 9.81
N THR A 297 18.59 14.42 9.85
CA THR A 297 19.16 15.75 9.96
C THR A 297 19.89 15.94 11.28
N LEU A 298 19.23 15.60 12.41
CA LEU A 298 19.81 15.75 13.74
C LEU A 298 21.04 14.87 13.98
N ASN A 299 21.09 13.69 13.37
CA ASN A 299 22.19 12.76 13.52
C ASN A 299 23.19 12.81 12.36
N SER A 300 23.04 13.74 11.42
CA SER A 300 23.91 13.92 10.24
C SER A 300 24.17 12.62 9.47
N ILE A 301 23.12 11.79 9.32
CA ILE A 301 23.22 10.49 8.63
C ILE A 301 23.26 10.73 7.11
N PRO A 302 24.29 10.23 6.39
CA PRO A 302 24.34 10.35 4.94
C PRO A 302 23.28 9.47 4.28
N ILE A 303 22.50 10.04 3.35
CA ILE A 303 21.54 9.30 2.52
C ILE A 303 21.74 9.64 1.04
N HIS A 304 21.63 8.63 0.18
CA HIS A 304 21.73 8.83 -1.27
C HIS A 304 20.39 9.24 -1.88
N THR A 305 19.30 8.78 -1.30
CA THR A 305 17.93 9.06 -1.78
C THR A 305 16.94 9.09 -0.62
N PRO A 306 16.00 10.05 -0.61
CA PRO A 306 14.92 10.09 0.40
C PRO A 306 14.07 8.82 0.48
N LEU A 307 14.03 8.02 -0.59
CA LEU A 307 13.31 6.75 -0.61
C LEU A 307 13.89 5.73 0.39
N THR A 308 15.18 5.78 0.67
CA THR A 308 15.84 4.88 1.63
C THR A 308 15.82 5.39 3.08
N ALA A 309 15.26 6.57 3.34
CA ALA A 309 15.20 7.14 4.69
C ALA A 309 14.48 6.22 5.69
N LEU A 310 13.31 5.70 5.32
CA LEU A 310 12.53 4.80 6.18
C LEU A 310 13.33 3.54 6.59
N PRO A 311 13.85 2.71 5.69
CA PRO A 311 14.60 1.51 6.08
C PRO A 311 15.88 1.82 6.84
N ILE A 312 16.60 2.91 6.51
CA ILE A 312 17.81 3.33 7.24
C ILE A 312 17.45 3.68 8.68
N VAL A 313 16.47 4.57 8.91
CA VAL A 313 16.08 4.97 10.27
C VAL A 313 15.49 3.80 11.05
N ALA A 314 14.69 2.95 10.41
CA ALA A 314 14.15 1.75 11.03
C ALA A 314 15.28 0.82 11.55
N SER A 315 16.31 0.60 10.74
CA SER A 315 17.45 -0.26 11.13
C SER A 315 18.31 0.33 12.26
N HIS A 316 18.35 1.67 12.41
CA HIS A 316 19.10 2.35 13.46
C HIS A 316 18.30 2.47 14.77
N LEU A 317 16.99 2.68 14.69
CA LEU A 317 16.17 3.06 15.84
C LEU A 317 15.41 1.90 16.45
N LEU A 318 14.90 0.96 15.63
CA LEU A 318 14.06 -0.11 16.16
C LEU A 318 14.87 -1.18 16.87
N PRO A 319 14.45 -1.59 18.09
CA PRO A 319 15.06 -2.71 18.78
C PRO A 319 14.81 -4.02 18.03
N VAL A 320 15.65 -5.01 18.34
CA VAL A 320 15.51 -6.37 17.82
C VAL A 320 14.13 -6.93 18.18
N GLY A 321 13.45 -7.53 17.23
CA GLY A 321 12.07 -7.99 17.31
C GLY A 321 11.07 -6.99 16.73
N ALA A 322 11.14 -5.71 17.08
CA ALA A 322 10.28 -4.68 16.49
C ALA A 322 10.62 -4.45 15.00
N LEU A 323 11.91 -4.41 14.68
CA LEU A 323 12.38 -4.35 13.29
C LEU A 323 11.91 -5.59 12.50
N GLY A 324 12.01 -6.78 13.10
CA GLY A 324 11.54 -8.02 12.49
C GLY A 324 10.04 -8.00 12.15
N ILE A 325 9.20 -7.48 13.04
CA ILE A 325 7.75 -7.35 12.80
C ILE A 325 7.48 -6.38 11.63
N LEU A 326 8.15 -5.22 11.62
CA LEU A 326 8.00 -4.24 10.54
C LEU A 326 8.43 -4.85 9.19
N VAL A 327 9.61 -5.47 9.15
CA VAL A 327 10.16 -6.09 7.92
C VAL A 327 9.27 -7.25 7.45
N ALA A 328 8.81 -8.11 8.36
CA ALA A 328 7.91 -9.22 8.05
C ALA A 328 6.60 -8.71 7.40
N GLY A 329 5.98 -7.69 8.00
CA GLY A 329 4.77 -7.09 7.45
C GLY A 329 4.97 -6.41 6.09
N LEU A 330 6.16 -5.86 5.82
CA LEU A 330 6.49 -5.20 4.56
C LEU A 330 6.86 -6.18 3.44
N LEU A 331 7.37 -7.38 3.75
CA LEU A 331 7.81 -8.36 2.77
C LEU A 331 6.71 -9.34 2.31
N ALA A 332 5.60 -9.41 3.04
CA ALA A 332 4.46 -10.24 2.68
C ALA A 332 3.55 -9.52 1.70
#